data_35aca49c06e11b082e551df8d1193410
#
_entry.id   35aca49c06e11b082e551df8d1193410
#
_cell.length_a   1.000
_cell.length_b   1.000
_cell.length_c   1.000
_cell.angle_alpha   90.00
_cell.angle_beta   90.00
_cell.angle_gamma   90.00
#
_symmetry.space_group_name_H-M   'P 1'
#
loop_
_entity.id
_entity.type
_entity.pdbx_description
1 polymer ?
#
loop_
_entity_poly.entity_id
_entity_poly.type
_entity_poly.pdbx_seq_one_letter_code
_entity_poly.pdbx_strand_id
1 'polypeptide(L)'
;MDLKFLPSFLLLSAIIHILTITTIASDLCASEPFHFDVTLIPIYSKCSPIKLPNTTDSLFNTVMVMASTDSQRLSYLSSLLAKKRSTFAPVASGQALNIGNYVVRAKLGTPGQLMFMVLDTSNDKAWVPCTGCTGCSAVTFSPKASTTFRSLDCSVPQCSQVRGFSCPGTISDPCSFNHSYAGSSFSATLVQDSLRLGSDVIPNYAFGCVNNVNGSSIPSQGLLGLGRGPVSLFSQVGALYSGVFSYCLPSFRSHFFSGSLKLGPKGQPKRIRTTPLLRNPRRPSLYYVNLTGISVGRVLVRLPSELLSFNPYTGAGTIIDSGTVITRFVGPVYNAIRDEFRKQVRGPFTSLGAFDTCFEKTYETVAPIITFQFSGLDLVLPLENSLIHSSSTSLACLATAASPNNVNSVLNVIANLQQQNLRILFDTVNNKVGIARELCN
;
A
#
# COMPACT_ATOMS: atom_id res chain seq x y z
N MET A 1 -81.10 46.86 21.21
CA MET A 1 -80.35 46.99 19.95
C MET A 1 -78.94 46.48 20.18
N ASP A 2 -78.77 45.43 19.94
CA ASP A 2 -78.07 44.30 19.37
C ASP A 2 -76.58 44.38 19.42
N LEU A 3 -76.05 43.64 20.37
CA LEU A 3 -74.66 43.19 20.50
C LEU A 3 -74.37 42.08 19.42
N LYS A 4 -73.77 42.47 18.31
CA LYS A 4 -73.31 41.47 17.29
C LYS A 4 -71.92 41.76 16.69
N PHE A 5 -70.98 42.29 17.44
CA PHE A 5 -69.62 42.56 16.92
C PHE A 5 -68.45 41.97 17.73
N LEU A 6 -68.68 40.94 18.56
CA LEU A 6 -67.59 40.42 19.42
C LEU A 6 -66.89 39.14 19.00
N PRO A 7 -67.30 38.31 18.00
CA PRO A 7 -66.53 37.12 17.69
C PRO A 7 -65.38 37.31 16.69
N SER A 8 -65.44 38.40 15.84
CA SER A 8 -64.39 38.58 14.80
C SER A 8 -63.05 39.08 15.32
N PHE A 9 -63.06 39.85 16.40
CA PHE A 9 -61.83 40.41 16.99
C PHE A 9 -61.00 39.34 17.77
N LEU A 10 -61.65 38.40 18.43
CA LEU A 10 -61.00 37.32 19.13
C LEU A 10 -60.40 36.27 18.17
N LEU A 11 -61.01 35.99 17.03
CA LEU A 11 -60.47 35.14 16.02
C LEU A 11 -59.27 35.75 15.30
N LEU A 12 -59.31 37.06 15.01
CA LEU A 12 -58.18 37.76 14.43
C LEU A 12 -56.98 37.84 15.37
N SER A 13 -57.21 38.02 16.67
CA SER A 13 -56.17 38.01 17.69
C SER A 13 -55.53 36.64 17.85
N ALA A 14 -56.35 35.56 17.81
CA ALA A 14 -55.83 34.21 17.86
C ALA A 14 -55.01 33.80 16.62
N ILE A 15 -55.42 34.23 15.43
CA ILE A 15 -54.69 34.00 14.18
C ILE A 15 -53.36 34.79 14.15
N ILE A 16 -53.35 36.04 14.63
CA ILE A 16 -52.12 36.82 14.73
C ILE A 16 -51.14 36.21 15.75
N HIS A 17 -51.62 35.67 16.88
CA HIS A 17 -50.76 34.99 17.86
C HIS A 17 -50.23 33.64 17.33
N ILE A 18 -51.00 32.90 16.52
CA ILE A 18 -50.53 31.63 15.91
C ILE A 18 -49.51 31.96 14.80
N LEU A 19 -49.71 33.01 14.01
CA LEU A 19 -48.75 33.43 13.00
C LEU A 19 -47.44 33.97 13.60
N THR A 20 -47.49 34.68 14.77
CA THR A 20 -46.28 35.15 15.43
C THR A 20 -45.50 33.99 16.11
N ILE A 21 -46.16 32.94 16.58
CA ILE A 21 -45.50 31.77 17.17
C ILE A 21 -44.82 30.92 16.07
N THR A 22 -45.38 30.86 14.88
CA THR A 22 -44.75 30.12 13.76
C THR A 22 -43.56 30.87 13.13
N THR A 23 -43.51 32.20 13.21
CA THR A 23 -42.37 32.98 12.73
C THR A 23 -41.20 33.02 13.73
N ILE A 24 -41.45 32.88 15.03
CA ILE A 24 -40.39 32.84 16.06
C ILE A 24 -39.67 31.47 16.03
N ALA A 25 -40.28 30.38 15.50
CA ALA A 25 -39.64 29.08 15.43
C ALA A 25 -38.66 28.93 14.27
N SER A 26 -38.65 29.83 13.28
CA SER A 26 -37.77 29.75 12.12
C SER A 26 -36.42 30.47 12.28
N ASP A 27 -36.26 31.29 13.28
CA ASP A 27 -35.09 32.17 13.47
C ASP A 27 -34.08 31.70 14.55
N LEU A 28 -34.29 30.54 15.15
CA LEU A 28 -33.37 30.02 16.16
C LEU A 28 -31.97 29.68 15.63
N CYS A 29 -31.78 29.66 14.31
CA CYS A 29 -30.49 29.38 13.66
C CYS A 29 -29.91 30.62 12.96
N ALA A 30 -30.65 31.75 12.89
CA ALA A 30 -30.13 33.02 12.38
C ALA A 30 -29.31 33.66 13.49
N SER A 31 -27.99 33.59 13.39
CA SER A 31 -27.11 34.38 14.24
C SER A 31 -27.28 35.84 13.89
N GLU A 32 -27.56 36.68 14.89
CA GLU A 32 -27.38 38.15 14.79
C GLU A 32 -25.99 38.43 14.21
N PRO A 33 -25.84 39.41 13.31
CA PRO A 33 -24.54 39.75 12.73
C PRO A 33 -23.67 40.42 13.78
N PHE A 34 -23.02 39.66 14.64
CA PHE A 34 -21.97 40.19 15.50
C PHE A 34 -20.67 40.33 14.68
N HIS A 35 -20.17 41.53 14.66
CA HIS A 35 -18.87 41.88 14.08
C HIS A 35 -17.75 41.04 14.75
N PHE A 36 -16.99 40.27 13.96
CA PHE A 36 -15.69 39.66 14.27
C PHE A 36 -15.65 38.33 15.05
N ASP A 37 -16.74 37.62 15.30
CA ASP A 37 -16.65 36.35 15.99
C ASP A 37 -16.89 35.14 15.05
N VAL A 38 -15.97 34.17 15.12
CA VAL A 38 -16.15 32.86 14.49
C VAL A 38 -17.19 32.08 15.28
N THR A 39 -18.36 31.90 14.71
CA THR A 39 -19.42 31.09 15.36
C THR A 39 -19.11 29.60 15.25
N LEU A 40 -18.97 28.94 16.40
CA LEU A 40 -18.81 27.49 16.44
C LEU A 40 -20.19 26.82 16.56
N ILE A 41 -20.58 26.08 15.52
CA ILE A 41 -21.82 25.31 15.51
C ILE A 41 -21.47 23.84 15.70
N PRO A 42 -21.97 23.17 16.76
CA PRO A 42 -21.78 21.73 16.92
C PRO A 42 -22.32 20.98 15.71
N ILE A 43 -21.56 20.01 15.19
CA ILE A 43 -21.91 19.26 13.97
C ILE A 43 -23.28 18.56 14.06
N TYR A 44 -23.70 18.16 15.27
CA TYR A 44 -24.99 17.54 15.57
C TYR A 44 -26.08 18.54 15.97
N SER A 45 -25.80 19.84 15.90
CA SER A 45 -26.80 20.88 16.13
C SER A 45 -27.84 20.89 15.02
N LYS A 46 -29.08 21.22 15.38
CA LYS A 46 -30.16 21.46 14.40
C LYS A 46 -29.79 22.57 13.39
N CYS A 47 -28.90 23.46 13.77
CA CYS A 47 -28.40 24.57 12.96
C CYS A 47 -27.13 24.21 12.16
N SER A 48 -26.66 22.97 12.23
CA SER A 48 -25.50 22.53 11.45
C SER A 48 -25.78 22.57 9.94
N PRO A 49 -24.92 23.17 9.13
CA PRO A 49 -25.04 23.13 7.67
C PRO A 49 -24.79 21.73 7.11
N ILE A 50 -24.23 20.82 7.92
CA ILE A 50 -23.95 19.44 7.56
C ILE A 50 -25.14 18.58 8.00
N LYS A 51 -25.93 18.10 7.03
CA LYS A 51 -27.00 17.14 7.31
C LYS A 51 -26.39 15.76 7.51
N LEU A 52 -26.33 15.28 8.76
CA LEU A 52 -26.03 13.91 9.07
C LEU A 52 -27.30 13.04 8.88
N PRO A 53 -27.15 11.73 8.56
CA PRO A 53 -28.29 10.82 8.49
C PRO A 53 -29.16 10.96 9.76
N ASN A 54 -30.48 10.98 9.60
CA ASN A 54 -31.44 11.14 10.69
C ASN A 54 -31.18 10.12 11.79
N THR A 55 -30.50 10.53 12.83
CA THR A 55 -30.44 9.80 14.09
C THR A 55 -31.62 10.25 14.94
N THR A 56 -32.63 9.42 15.03
CA THR A 56 -33.75 9.57 16.00
C THR A 56 -33.28 9.33 17.44
N ASP A 57 -31.98 9.38 17.66
CA ASP A 57 -31.34 8.83 18.83
C ASP A 57 -31.15 9.86 19.93
N SER A 58 -31.22 9.38 21.14
CA SER A 58 -30.99 10.15 22.36
C SER A 58 -29.61 10.83 22.33
N LEU A 59 -29.44 11.93 23.08
CA LEU A 59 -28.15 12.59 23.30
C LEU A 59 -27.06 11.58 23.67
N PHE A 60 -27.39 10.54 24.42
CA PHE A 60 -26.47 9.49 24.83
C PHE A 60 -25.90 8.75 23.62
N ASN A 61 -26.75 8.30 22.68
CA ASN A 61 -26.30 7.61 21.48
C ASN A 61 -25.44 8.51 20.59
N THR A 62 -25.79 9.78 20.47
CA THR A 62 -24.96 10.76 19.75
C THR A 62 -23.56 10.87 20.37
N VAL A 63 -23.48 10.96 21.71
CA VAL A 63 -22.18 11.01 22.41
C VAL A 63 -21.41 9.70 22.24
N MET A 64 -22.07 8.54 22.25
CA MET A 64 -21.42 7.24 22.03
C MET A 64 -20.82 7.14 20.62
N VAL A 65 -21.54 7.61 19.59
CA VAL A 65 -21.02 7.66 18.22
C VAL A 65 -19.82 8.60 18.13
N MET A 66 -19.89 9.77 18.76
CA MET A 66 -18.75 10.72 18.79
C MET A 66 -17.56 10.10 19.53
N ALA A 67 -17.79 9.47 20.68
CA ALA A 67 -16.73 8.84 21.49
C ALA A 67 -16.08 7.64 20.78
N SER A 68 -16.78 6.98 19.87
CA SER A 68 -16.21 5.87 19.11
C SER A 68 -15.00 6.28 18.25
N THR A 69 -14.93 7.55 17.86
CA THR A 69 -13.80 8.10 17.09
C THR A 69 -12.64 8.57 17.96
N ASP A 70 -12.85 8.72 19.28
CA ASP A 70 -11.84 9.25 20.19
C ASP A 70 -10.63 8.32 20.32
N SER A 71 -10.81 7.03 20.23
CA SER A 71 -9.71 6.06 20.29
C SER A 71 -8.69 6.28 19.14
N GLN A 72 -9.17 6.60 17.94
CA GLN A 72 -8.32 6.93 16.78
C GLN A 72 -7.65 8.29 17.00
N ARG A 73 -8.39 9.28 17.50
CA ARG A 73 -7.86 10.60 17.83
C ARG A 73 -6.76 10.51 18.89
N LEU A 74 -6.98 9.75 19.97
CA LEU A 74 -6.00 9.52 21.01
C LEU A 74 -4.78 8.75 20.51
N SER A 75 -4.97 7.75 19.66
CA SER A 75 -3.88 7.04 19.00
C SER A 75 -3.03 7.99 18.16
N TYR A 76 -3.65 8.86 17.37
CA TYR A 76 -2.95 9.89 16.62
C TYR A 76 -2.20 10.87 17.53
N LEU A 77 -2.84 11.43 18.55
CA LEU A 77 -2.21 12.36 19.50
C LEU A 77 -1.05 11.69 20.24
N SER A 78 -1.21 10.44 20.66
CA SER A 78 -0.15 9.65 21.29
C SER A 78 1.02 9.41 20.34
N SER A 79 0.75 9.21 19.04
CA SER A 79 1.80 9.04 18.03
C SER A 79 2.65 10.30 17.83
N LEU A 80 2.07 11.49 18.02
CA LEU A 80 2.82 12.76 17.97
C LEU A 80 3.80 12.90 19.13
N LEU A 81 3.49 12.31 20.27
CA LEU A 81 4.33 12.32 21.47
C LEU A 81 5.28 11.12 21.54
N ALA A 82 5.02 10.08 20.73
CA ALA A 82 5.84 8.88 20.71
C ALA A 82 7.27 9.19 20.28
N LYS A 83 8.23 8.67 21.02
CA LYS A 83 9.64 8.75 20.62
C LYS A 83 9.82 8.04 19.28
N LYS A 84 10.30 8.78 18.27
CA LYS A 84 10.61 8.22 16.96
C LYS A 84 11.51 7.00 17.08
N ARG A 85 11.08 5.89 16.50
CA ARG A 85 11.80 4.62 16.54
C ARG A 85 12.48 4.34 15.22
N SER A 86 13.46 3.48 15.28
CA SER A 86 14.04 2.85 14.10
C SER A 86 14.38 1.41 14.44
N THR A 87 14.08 0.52 13.55
CA THR A 87 14.38 -0.90 13.67
C THR A 87 14.80 -1.47 12.32
N PHE A 88 15.32 -2.66 12.36
CA PHE A 88 15.80 -3.36 11.19
C PHE A 88 15.35 -4.83 11.29
N ALA A 89 14.82 -5.35 10.20
CA ALA A 89 14.44 -6.76 10.07
C ALA A 89 15.24 -7.42 8.94
N PRO A 90 15.73 -8.65 9.13
CA PRO A 90 16.44 -9.39 8.10
C PRO A 90 15.54 -9.75 6.92
N VAL A 91 16.10 -9.65 5.69
CA VAL A 91 15.43 -9.99 4.43
C VAL A 91 16.27 -11.01 3.67
N ALA A 92 15.63 -11.98 3.05
CA ALA A 92 16.26 -13.00 2.21
C ALA A 92 15.50 -13.19 0.90
N SER A 93 16.15 -13.82 -0.08
CA SER A 93 15.46 -14.38 -1.24
C SER A 93 14.45 -15.44 -0.80
N GLY A 94 13.27 -15.44 -1.40
CA GLY A 94 12.24 -16.45 -1.17
C GLY A 94 12.47 -17.77 -1.87
N GLN A 95 13.59 -17.93 -2.57
CA GLN A 95 13.92 -19.13 -3.36
C GLN A 95 13.79 -20.43 -2.57
N ALA A 96 14.22 -20.44 -1.29
CA ALA A 96 14.08 -21.60 -0.42
C ALA A 96 12.61 -21.98 -0.12
N LEU A 97 11.67 -21.09 -0.37
CA LEU A 97 10.24 -21.29 -0.22
C LEU A 97 9.53 -21.44 -1.58
N ASN A 98 10.31 -21.61 -2.67
CA ASN A 98 9.81 -21.64 -4.06
C ASN A 98 9.00 -20.42 -4.49
N ILE A 99 9.33 -19.25 -3.96
CA ILE A 99 8.73 -17.97 -4.35
C ILE A 99 9.79 -17.03 -4.92
N GLY A 100 9.44 -16.33 -6.01
CA GLY A 100 10.35 -15.41 -6.70
C GLY A 100 10.50 -14.05 -6.01
N ASN A 101 9.86 -13.85 -4.87
CA ASN A 101 9.89 -12.61 -4.10
C ASN A 101 10.90 -12.70 -2.95
N TYR A 102 11.09 -11.58 -2.27
CA TYR A 102 11.91 -11.50 -1.06
C TYR A 102 11.03 -11.64 0.18
N VAL A 103 11.56 -12.28 1.20
CA VAL A 103 10.86 -12.51 2.46
C VAL A 103 11.55 -11.78 3.60
N VAL A 104 10.74 -11.21 4.50
CA VAL A 104 11.18 -10.62 5.75
C VAL A 104 10.89 -11.57 6.90
N ARG A 105 11.82 -11.65 7.83
CA ARG A 105 11.63 -12.39 9.07
C ARG A 105 10.77 -11.57 10.02
N ALA A 106 9.56 -12.02 10.27
CA ALA A 106 8.60 -11.42 11.20
C ALA A 106 8.19 -12.44 12.28
N LYS A 107 7.70 -11.94 13.42
CA LYS A 107 7.05 -12.78 14.43
C LYS A 107 5.68 -12.19 14.74
N LEU A 108 4.65 -13.04 14.74
CA LEU A 108 3.27 -12.68 15.05
C LEU A 108 2.84 -13.34 16.36
N GLY A 109 2.08 -12.60 17.16
CA GLY A 109 1.53 -13.09 18.44
C GLY A 109 2.46 -13.01 19.62
N THR A 110 1.96 -13.46 20.78
CA THR A 110 2.67 -13.52 22.05
C THR A 110 2.42 -14.89 22.71
N PRO A 111 3.44 -15.78 22.80
CA PRO A 111 4.81 -15.63 22.27
C PRO A 111 4.84 -15.54 20.73
N GLY A 112 5.86 -14.87 20.18
CA GLY A 112 5.92 -14.59 18.75
C GLY A 112 6.20 -15.84 17.91
N GLN A 113 5.29 -16.16 16.99
CA GLN A 113 5.41 -17.23 16.01
C GLN A 113 6.16 -16.71 14.78
N LEU A 114 7.19 -17.43 14.36
CA LEU A 114 8.05 -17.01 13.25
C LEU A 114 7.35 -17.23 11.91
N MET A 115 7.30 -16.19 11.07
CA MET A 115 6.78 -16.21 9.71
C MET A 115 7.78 -15.54 8.76
N PHE A 116 7.95 -16.10 7.57
CA PHE A 116 8.73 -15.52 6.47
C PHE A 116 7.75 -14.91 5.46
N MET A 117 7.40 -13.64 5.68
CA MET A 117 6.37 -12.94 4.92
C MET A 117 6.97 -12.27 3.69
N VAL A 118 6.31 -12.39 2.54
CA VAL A 118 6.72 -11.65 1.32
C VAL A 118 6.71 -10.15 1.59
N LEU A 119 7.77 -9.47 1.20
CA LEU A 119 7.92 -8.02 1.27
C LEU A 119 7.30 -7.39 0.01
N ASP A 120 6.17 -6.72 0.12
CA ASP A 120 5.42 -6.21 -1.02
C ASP A 120 5.02 -4.75 -0.85
N THR A 121 5.60 -3.87 -1.67
CA THR A 121 5.32 -2.43 -1.65
C THR A 121 4.08 -2.04 -2.44
N SER A 122 3.47 -2.95 -3.19
CA SER A 122 2.23 -2.68 -3.94
C SER A 122 0.96 -3.08 -3.18
N ASN A 123 1.10 -3.81 -2.07
CA ASN A 123 0.01 -4.22 -1.21
C ASN A 123 -0.07 -3.39 0.07
N ASP A 124 -1.29 -3.07 0.51
CA ASP A 124 -1.55 -2.40 1.78
C ASP A 124 -1.68 -3.40 2.93
N LYS A 125 -2.36 -4.51 2.68
CA LYS A 125 -2.68 -5.51 3.70
C LYS A 125 -1.50 -6.44 3.98
N ALA A 126 -1.30 -6.76 5.26
CA ALA A 126 -0.59 -7.98 5.60
C ALA A 126 -1.59 -9.13 5.78
N TRP A 127 -1.15 -10.34 5.51
CA TRP A 127 -1.95 -11.54 5.73
C TRP A 127 -1.05 -12.77 5.86
N VAL A 128 -1.51 -13.75 6.63
CA VAL A 128 -0.83 -15.04 6.84
C VAL A 128 -1.83 -16.17 6.82
N PRO A 129 -1.44 -17.38 6.42
CA PRO A 129 -2.27 -18.56 6.59
C PRO A 129 -2.44 -18.85 8.09
N CYS A 130 -3.67 -19.12 8.53
CA CYS A 130 -3.96 -19.47 9.90
C CYS A 130 -4.29 -20.96 10.06
N THR A 131 -4.14 -21.49 11.25
CA THR A 131 -4.49 -22.87 11.56
C THR A 131 -5.93 -23.19 11.16
N GLY A 132 -6.15 -24.26 10.42
CA GLY A 132 -7.45 -24.64 9.87
C GLY A 132 -7.71 -24.09 8.46
N CYS A 133 -6.75 -23.39 7.86
CA CYS A 133 -6.87 -22.94 6.48
C CYS A 133 -6.93 -24.10 5.48
N THR A 134 -7.91 -24.04 4.59
CA THR A 134 -8.04 -24.98 3.47
C THR A 134 -7.21 -24.50 2.27
N GLY A 135 -6.44 -25.38 1.66
CA GLY A 135 -5.58 -25.05 0.51
C GLY A 135 -4.29 -24.30 0.86
N CYS A 136 -4.02 -24.06 2.13
CA CYS A 136 -2.80 -23.41 2.61
C CYS A 136 -1.64 -24.40 2.76
N SER A 137 -0.41 -23.85 2.89
CA SER A 137 0.78 -24.63 3.25
C SER A 137 0.71 -25.15 4.71
N ALA A 138 1.64 -26.07 5.05
CA ALA A 138 1.72 -26.63 6.40
C ALA A 138 2.15 -25.62 7.48
N VAL A 139 2.83 -24.54 7.08
CA VAL A 139 3.28 -23.48 8.02
C VAL A 139 2.20 -22.45 8.16
N THR A 140 1.53 -22.43 9.32
CA THR A 140 0.42 -21.54 9.62
C THR A 140 0.62 -20.83 10.95
N PHE A 141 0.07 -19.64 11.07
CA PHE A 141 -0.07 -18.94 12.34
C PHE A 141 -1.17 -19.58 13.17
N SER A 142 -0.92 -19.83 14.45
CA SER A 142 -1.90 -20.37 15.38
C SER A 142 -2.47 -19.28 16.29
N PRO A 143 -3.71 -18.82 16.06
CA PRO A 143 -4.39 -17.87 16.94
C PRO A 143 -4.46 -18.34 18.40
N LYS A 144 -4.74 -19.63 18.60
CA LYS A 144 -4.87 -20.23 19.94
C LYS A 144 -3.56 -20.22 20.74
N ALA A 145 -2.43 -20.12 20.09
CA ALA A 145 -1.12 -20.07 20.74
C ALA A 145 -0.66 -18.64 21.06
N SER A 146 -1.51 -17.61 20.82
CA SER A 146 -1.19 -16.24 21.13
C SER A 146 -2.12 -15.66 22.18
N THR A 147 -1.54 -15.12 23.26
CA THR A 147 -2.27 -14.45 24.34
C THR A 147 -2.76 -13.05 23.98
N THR A 148 -2.22 -12.46 22.91
CA THR A 148 -2.57 -11.09 22.43
C THR A 148 -3.46 -11.11 21.20
N PHE A 149 -3.84 -12.29 20.71
CA PHE A 149 -4.72 -12.43 19.55
C PHE A 149 -6.12 -11.91 19.81
N ARG A 150 -6.69 -11.18 18.85
CA ARG A 150 -8.07 -10.74 18.84
C ARG A 150 -8.67 -10.80 17.45
N SER A 151 -9.89 -11.33 17.33
CA SER A 151 -10.69 -11.17 16.12
C SER A 151 -11.24 -9.75 16.07
N LEU A 152 -11.28 -9.16 14.88
CA LEU A 152 -11.88 -7.85 14.63
C LEU A 152 -13.26 -8.07 14.00
N ASP A 153 -14.25 -7.37 14.54
CA ASP A 153 -15.61 -7.39 14.02
C ASP A 153 -15.87 -6.25 13.01
N CYS A 154 -17.09 -6.20 12.50
CA CYS A 154 -17.50 -5.22 11.51
C CYS A 154 -17.68 -3.80 12.07
N SER A 155 -17.68 -3.61 13.39
CA SER A 155 -17.78 -2.29 14.01
C SER A 155 -16.46 -1.50 13.95
N VAL A 156 -15.33 -2.18 13.79
CA VAL A 156 -14.04 -1.50 13.80
C VAL A 156 -13.81 -0.76 12.48
N PRO A 157 -13.26 0.48 12.53
CA PRO A 157 -13.01 1.26 11.33
C PRO A 157 -12.08 0.58 10.32
N GLN A 158 -11.14 -0.24 10.78
CA GLN A 158 -10.23 -0.99 9.92
C GLN A 158 -10.96 -1.92 8.96
N CYS A 159 -12.13 -2.46 9.36
CA CYS A 159 -12.92 -3.35 8.53
C CYS A 159 -13.35 -2.66 7.22
N SER A 160 -13.96 -1.50 7.31
CA SER A 160 -14.42 -0.74 6.15
C SER A 160 -13.28 -0.24 5.26
N GLN A 161 -12.07 -0.16 5.79
CA GLN A 161 -10.87 0.23 5.06
C GLN A 161 -10.25 -0.91 4.26
N VAL A 162 -10.62 -2.16 4.55
CA VAL A 162 -10.13 -3.31 3.79
C VAL A 162 -10.93 -3.46 2.50
N ARG A 163 -10.26 -3.33 1.36
CA ARG A 163 -10.91 -3.54 0.07
C ARG A 163 -11.41 -4.98 -0.05
N GLY A 164 -12.68 -5.15 -0.39
CA GLY A 164 -13.33 -6.45 -0.50
C GLY A 164 -13.83 -7.00 0.82
N PHE A 165 -13.98 -6.13 1.86
CA PHE A 165 -14.57 -6.53 3.14
C PHE A 165 -16.02 -7.00 2.97
N SER A 166 -16.43 -7.86 3.87
CA SER A 166 -17.78 -8.41 3.95
C SER A 166 -18.20 -8.55 5.41
N CYS A 167 -19.42 -8.11 5.68
CA CYS A 167 -20.06 -8.18 6.97
C CYS A 167 -21.41 -8.88 6.79
N PRO A 168 -21.51 -10.20 7.02
CA PRO A 168 -22.64 -10.99 6.55
C PRO A 168 -23.95 -10.75 7.31
N GLY A 169 -23.93 -10.21 8.52
CA GLY A 169 -25.11 -10.02 9.34
C GLY A 169 -25.10 -8.76 10.17
N THR A 170 -24.50 -8.80 11.33
CA THR A 170 -24.46 -7.71 12.31
C THR A 170 -23.10 -7.05 12.39
N ILE A 171 -23.04 -5.87 13.03
CA ILE A 171 -21.77 -5.16 13.27
C ILE A 171 -20.83 -5.94 14.21
N SER A 172 -21.35 -6.91 14.97
CA SER A 172 -20.56 -7.77 15.86
C SER A 172 -20.02 -9.03 15.17
N ASP A 173 -20.37 -9.25 13.89
CA ASP A 173 -19.83 -10.39 13.15
C ASP A 173 -18.35 -10.16 12.79
N PRO A 174 -17.57 -11.23 12.66
CA PRO A 174 -16.18 -11.12 12.24
C PRO A 174 -16.04 -10.40 10.90
N CYS A 175 -15.15 -9.43 10.83
CA CYS A 175 -14.81 -8.75 9.59
C CYS A 175 -14.08 -9.71 8.64
N SER A 176 -14.70 -10.07 7.54
CA SER A 176 -14.13 -10.95 6.52
C SER A 176 -13.81 -10.17 5.25
N PHE A 177 -12.91 -10.69 4.42
CA PHE A 177 -12.64 -10.13 3.10
C PHE A 177 -12.14 -11.19 2.13
N ASN A 178 -12.42 -10.95 0.85
CA ASN A 178 -11.85 -11.71 -0.25
C ASN A 178 -10.74 -10.91 -0.93
N HIS A 179 -9.72 -11.58 -1.39
CA HIS A 179 -8.59 -10.96 -2.09
C HIS A 179 -8.09 -11.83 -3.22
N SER A 180 -7.75 -11.17 -4.34
CA SER A 180 -7.09 -11.83 -5.48
C SER A 180 -5.62 -11.39 -5.54
N TYR A 181 -4.73 -12.33 -5.74
CA TYR A 181 -3.29 -12.12 -5.81
C TYR A 181 -2.68 -13.04 -6.87
N ALA A 182 -2.03 -12.46 -7.88
CA ALA A 182 -1.32 -13.19 -8.94
C ALA A 182 -2.12 -14.33 -9.60
N GLY A 183 -3.41 -14.10 -9.87
CA GLY A 183 -4.30 -15.09 -10.49
C GLY A 183 -4.92 -16.11 -9.54
N SER A 184 -4.52 -16.12 -8.28
CA SER A 184 -5.13 -16.90 -7.21
C SER A 184 -6.03 -16.03 -6.34
N SER A 185 -6.86 -16.62 -5.50
CA SER A 185 -7.72 -15.90 -4.58
C SER A 185 -7.74 -16.56 -3.21
N PHE A 186 -8.08 -15.77 -2.19
CA PHE A 186 -8.27 -16.28 -0.84
C PHE A 186 -9.37 -15.51 -0.10
N SER A 187 -9.93 -16.17 0.91
CA SER A 187 -10.76 -15.54 1.93
C SER A 187 -10.01 -15.45 3.25
N ALA A 188 -10.23 -14.36 3.98
CA ALA A 188 -9.57 -14.12 5.26
C ALA A 188 -10.50 -13.40 6.23
N THR A 189 -10.25 -13.57 7.52
CA THR A 189 -10.85 -12.77 8.59
C THR A 189 -9.84 -11.73 9.02
N LEU A 190 -10.29 -10.49 9.22
CA LEU A 190 -9.45 -9.44 9.76
C LEU A 190 -9.27 -9.67 11.26
N VAL A 191 -8.03 -9.70 11.69
CA VAL A 191 -7.64 -9.97 13.07
C VAL A 191 -6.56 -8.98 13.50
N GLN A 192 -6.28 -8.91 14.79
CA GLN A 192 -5.14 -8.16 15.30
C GLN A 192 -4.33 -8.98 16.29
N ASP A 193 -3.01 -8.74 16.28
CA ASP A 193 -2.08 -9.32 17.24
C ASP A 193 -0.82 -8.46 17.31
N SER A 194 0.17 -8.85 18.10
CA SER A 194 1.48 -8.20 18.11
C SER A 194 2.28 -8.62 16.87
N LEU A 195 2.88 -7.64 16.18
CA LEU A 195 3.85 -7.85 15.11
C LEU A 195 5.25 -7.45 15.62
N ARG A 196 6.21 -8.36 15.55
CA ARG A 196 7.62 -8.05 15.84
C ARG A 196 8.43 -8.03 14.56
N LEU A 197 9.09 -6.89 14.32
CA LEU A 197 10.06 -6.69 13.23
C LEU A 197 11.39 -6.27 13.86
N GLY A 198 12.40 -7.13 13.73
CA GLY A 198 13.68 -6.92 14.43
C GLY A 198 13.52 -6.83 15.95
N SER A 199 13.95 -5.72 16.51
CA SER A 199 13.85 -5.43 17.97
C SER A 199 12.50 -4.85 18.38
N ASP A 200 11.73 -4.28 17.44
CA ASP A 200 10.50 -3.57 17.75
C ASP A 200 9.30 -4.49 17.78
N VAL A 201 8.41 -4.23 18.73
CA VAL A 201 7.07 -4.85 18.83
C VAL A 201 6.03 -3.78 18.54
N ILE A 202 5.18 -4.08 17.60
CA ILE A 202 4.02 -3.28 17.19
C ILE A 202 2.78 -3.99 17.78
N PRO A 203 2.19 -3.46 18.83
CA PRO A 203 0.98 -4.06 19.41
C PRO A 203 -0.24 -3.76 18.52
N ASN A 204 -1.26 -4.61 18.64
CA ASN A 204 -2.56 -4.43 17.98
C ASN A 204 -2.46 -4.22 16.47
N TYR A 205 -1.51 -4.90 15.81
CA TYR A 205 -1.34 -4.85 14.37
C TYR A 205 -2.44 -5.66 13.68
N ALA A 206 -3.24 -5.01 12.83
CA ALA A 206 -4.32 -5.66 12.09
C ALA A 206 -3.78 -6.33 10.81
N PHE A 207 -4.17 -7.58 10.58
CA PHE A 207 -3.80 -8.37 9.41
C PHE A 207 -4.88 -9.39 9.05
N GLY A 208 -4.79 -9.97 7.86
CA GLY A 208 -5.69 -11.04 7.43
C GLY A 208 -5.24 -12.41 7.91
N CYS A 209 -6.12 -13.12 8.61
CA CYS A 209 -5.99 -14.52 8.93
C CYS A 209 -6.66 -15.33 7.82
N VAL A 210 -5.87 -15.93 6.91
CA VAL A 210 -6.38 -16.63 5.73
C VAL A 210 -7.03 -17.94 6.13
N ASN A 211 -8.26 -18.15 5.66
CA ASN A 211 -9.09 -19.31 5.98
C ASN A 211 -9.21 -20.31 4.83
N ASN A 212 -9.12 -19.82 3.60
CA ASN A 212 -9.25 -20.65 2.41
C ASN A 212 -8.46 -20.04 1.26
N VAL A 213 -7.75 -20.86 0.49
CA VAL A 213 -6.97 -20.48 -0.69
C VAL A 213 -7.45 -21.27 -1.91
N ASN A 214 -7.64 -20.56 -3.01
CA ASN A 214 -7.90 -21.14 -4.33
C ASN A 214 -6.81 -20.68 -5.31
N GLY A 215 -6.04 -21.65 -5.83
CA GLY A 215 -4.89 -21.42 -6.70
C GLY A 215 -3.55 -21.62 -5.99
N SER A 216 -2.45 -21.48 -6.73
CA SER A 216 -1.09 -21.84 -6.28
C SER A 216 -0.15 -20.62 -6.10
N SER A 217 -0.62 -19.40 -6.43
CA SER A 217 0.24 -18.21 -6.42
C SER A 217 0.28 -17.46 -5.08
N ILE A 218 -0.50 -17.92 -4.08
CA ILE A 218 -0.52 -17.29 -2.75
C ILE A 218 0.76 -17.67 -1.99
N PRO A 219 1.55 -16.69 -1.52
CA PRO A 219 2.75 -16.94 -0.73
C PRO A 219 2.49 -17.85 0.47
N SER A 220 3.30 -18.88 0.61
CA SER A 220 3.09 -19.99 1.57
C SER A 220 3.07 -19.58 3.04
N GLN A 221 3.74 -18.49 3.41
CA GLN A 221 3.77 -17.95 4.78
C GLN A 221 3.23 -16.52 4.86
N GLY A 222 2.52 -16.08 3.81
CA GLY A 222 1.85 -14.80 3.78
C GLY A 222 2.70 -13.65 3.25
N LEU A 223 2.20 -12.44 3.47
CA LEU A 223 2.71 -11.22 2.88
C LEU A 223 2.65 -10.06 3.89
N LEU A 224 3.70 -9.25 3.93
CA LEU A 224 3.76 -7.98 4.65
C LEU A 224 3.62 -6.84 3.64
N GLY A 225 2.45 -6.20 3.65
CA GLY A 225 2.15 -5.07 2.78
C GLY A 225 2.81 -3.78 3.28
N LEU A 226 3.60 -3.15 2.41
CA LEU A 226 4.27 -1.88 2.65
C LEU A 226 3.71 -0.75 1.79
N GLY A 227 2.53 -0.91 1.24
CA GLY A 227 1.80 0.13 0.51
C GLY A 227 1.46 1.34 1.39
N ARG A 228 0.77 2.34 0.81
CA ARG A 228 0.42 3.59 1.48
C ARG A 228 -1.07 3.71 1.82
N GLY A 229 -1.83 2.63 1.67
CA GLY A 229 -3.26 2.61 1.96
C GLY A 229 -3.59 2.45 3.45
N PRO A 230 -4.88 2.55 3.81
CA PRO A 230 -5.31 2.72 5.20
C PRO A 230 -4.91 1.60 6.17
N VAL A 231 -4.82 0.36 5.71
CA VAL A 231 -4.48 -0.82 6.54
C VAL A 231 -3.05 -1.29 6.35
N SER A 232 -2.21 -0.49 5.70
CA SER A 232 -0.78 -0.80 5.53
C SER A 232 -0.02 -0.69 6.86
N LEU A 233 1.16 -1.29 6.91
CA LEU A 233 2.04 -1.18 8.08
C LEU A 233 2.21 0.28 8.51
N PHE A 234 2.53 1.17 7.56
CA PHE A 234 2.81 2.58 7.88
C PHE A 234 1.58 3.35 8.34
N SER A 235 0.39 3.01 7.83
CA SER A 235 -0.86 3.63 8.31
C SER A 235 -1.19 3.17 9.74
N GLN A 236 -0.89 1.94 10.08
CA GLN A 236 -1.18 1.39 11.41
C GLN A 236 -0.19 1.86 12.48
N VAL A 237 1.09 2.05 12.13
CA VAL A 237 2.11 2.53 13.08
C VAL A 237 2.18 4.05 13.19
N GLY A 238 1.42 4.77 12.37
CA GLY A 238 1.37 6.23 12.37
C GLY A 238 2.75 6.87 12.22
N ALA A 239 3.05 7.85 13.08
CA ALA A 239 4.32 8.59 13.05
C ALA A 239 5.52 7.83 13.66
N LEU A 240 5.35 6.60 14.15
CA LEU A 240 6.40 5.85 14.89
C LEU A 240 7.72 5.79 14.11
N TYR A 241 7.67 5.53 12.82
CA TYR A 241 8.82 5.47 11.92
C TYR A 241 8.97 6.70 11.02
N SER A 242 8.26 7.78 11.32
CA SER A 242 8.32 9.06 10.58
C SER A 242 8.05 8.92 9.07
N GLY A 243 7.27 7.92 8.65
CA GLY A 243 7.00 7.65 7.24
C GLY A 243 8.22 7.31 6.39
N VAL A 244 9.32 6.88 7.03
CA VAL A 244 10.58 6.55 6.35
C VAL A 244 10.88 5.07 6.49
N PHE A 245 11.18 4.42 5.38
CA PHE A 245 11.71 3.05 5.36
C PHE A 245 12.62 2.83 4.17
N SER A 246 13.45 1.82 4.24
CA SER A 246 14.23 1.33 3.10
C SER A 246 14.40 -0.16 3.17
N TYR A 247 14.60 -0.78 2.03
CA TYR A 247 15.07 -2.15 1.95
C TYR A 247 16.33 -2.26 1.11
N CYS A 248 17.11 -3.30 1.40
CA CYS A 248 18.23 -3.79 0.59
C CYS A 248 17.94 -5.25 0.27
N LEU A 249 17.75 -5.57 -1.00
CA LEU A 249 17.45 -6.92 -1.46
C LEU A 249 18.77 -7.61 -1.83
N PRO A 250 19.10 -8.76 -1.23
CA PRO A 250 20.34 -9.48 -1.60
C PRO A 250 20.23 -10.05 -3.01
N SER A 251 21.36 -10.52 -3.54
CA SER A 251 21.33 -11.30 -4.79
C SER A 251 20.30 -12.42 -4.67
N PHE A 252 19.54 -12.66 -5.72
CA PHE A 252 18.58 -13.77 -5.77
C PHE A 252 19.23 -15.15 -5.50
N ARG A 253 20.52 -15.24 -5.79
CA ARG A 253 21.34 -16.44 -5.52
C ARG A 253 21.80 -16.56 -4.06
N SER A 254 21.56 -15.55 -3.21
CA SER A 254 21.92 -15.61 -1.81
C SER A 254 20.97 -16.54 -1.05
N HIS A 255 21.53 -17.47 -0.30
CA HIS A 255 20.76 -18.38 0.57
C HIS A 255 20.58 -17.84 1.99
N PHE A 256 21.11 -16.65 2.28
CA PHE A 256 21.16 -16.08 3.64
C PHE A 256 20.22 -14.87 3.79
N PHE A 257 19.84 -14.58 5.02
CA PHE A 257 19.17 -13.36 5.42
C PHE A 257 20.15 -12.19 5.49
N SER A 258 20.82 -11.89 4.38
CA SER A 258 21.83 -10.83 4.28
C SER A 258 21.23 -9.49 3.88
N GLY A 259 20.03 -9.47 3.33
CA GLY A 259 19.28 -8.25 3.06
C GLY A 259 18.65 -7.64 4.32
N SER A 260 18.04 -6.46 4.16
CA SER A 260 17.47 -5.75 5.30
C SER A 260 16.27 -4.90 4.93
N LEU A 261 15.26 -4.87 5.80
CA LEU A 261 14.21 -3.86 5.88
C LEU A 261 14.55 -2.94 7.07
N LYS A 262 14.81 -1.66 6.82
CA LYS A 262 15.04 -0.65 7.84
C LYS A 262 13.82 0.25 7.94
N LEU A 263 13.25 0.37 9.14
CA LEU A 263 12.12 1.25 9.45
C LEU A 263 12.61 2.45 10.27
N GLY A 264 12.13 3.63 9.95
CA GLY A 264 12.47 4.87 10.63
C GLY A 264 13.71 5.58 10.09
N PRO A 265 13.96 6.82 10.52
CA PRO A 265 14.99 7.69 9.95
C PRO A 265 16.43 7.32 10.33
N LYS A 266 16.62 6.63 11.47
CA LYS A 266 17.97 6.24 11.91
C LYS A 266 18.49 5.05 11.10
N GLY A 267 19.77 5.08 10.74
CA GLY A 267 20.41 4.02 9.97
C GLY A 267 20.12 4.09 8.45
N GLN A 268 19.40 5.11 8.01
CA GLN A 268 19.24 5.39 6.57
C GLN A 268 20.51 6.04 6.00
N PRO A 269 20.82 5.84 4.71
CA PRO A 269 21.97 6.49 4.08
C PRO A 269 21.87 8.01 4.16
N LYS A 270 22.93 8.66 4.62
CA LYS A 270 22.98 10.14 4.73
C LYS A 270 23.11 10.84 3.37
N ARG A 271 23.73 10.17 2.40
CA ARG A 271 23.95 10.69 1.04
C ARG A 271 23.39 9.71 0.04
N ILE A 272 22.11 9.83 -0.25
CA ILE A 272 21.40 9.04 -1.24
C ILE A 272 20.82 9.98 -2.30
N ARG A 273 21.00 9.67 -3.58
CA ARG A 273 20.32 10.41 -4.64
C ARG A 273 18.85 10.07 -4.65
N THR A 274 18.00 11.06 -4.85
CA THR A 274 16.55 10.89 -4.77
C THR A 274 15.85 11.37 -6.03
N THR A 275 14.73 10.73 -6.34
CA THR A 275 13.73 11.15 -7.32
C THR A 275 12.42 11.47 -6.61
N PRO A 276 11.56 12.35 -7.16
CA PRO A 276 10.25 12.62 -6.59
C PRO A 276 9.39 11.35 -6.51
N LEU A 277 8.72 11.17 -5.36
CA LEU A 277 7.65 10.19 -5.18
C LEU A 277 6.33 10.84 -5.58
N LEU A 278 5.73 10.35 -6.66
CA LEU A 278 4.49 10.87 -7.18
C LEU A 278 3.29 10.20 -6.49
N ARG A 279 2.19 10.91 -6.39
CA ARG A 279 0.98 10.41 -5.74
C ARG A 279 -0.16 10.27 -6.74
N ASN A 280 -0.67 9.05 -6.86
CA ASN A 280 -1.89 8.79 -7.61
C ASN A 280 -3.09 8.82 -6.64
N PRO A 281 -4.04 9.76 -6.77
CA PRO A 281 -5.18 9.85 -5.86
C PRO A 281 -6.08 8.61 -5.90
N ARG A 282 -6.17 7.93 -7.06
CA ARG A 282 -7.00 6.73 -7.26
C ARG A 282 -6.30 5.45 -6.83
N ARG A 283 -4.96 5.46 -6.72
CA ARG A 283 -4.11 4.33 -6.34
C ARG A 283 -3.03 4.80 -5.35
N PRO A 284 -3.42 5.31 -4.17
CA PRO A 284 -2.49 5.90 -3.21
C PRO A 284 -1.47 4.90 -2.67
N SER A 285 -1.76 3.60 -2.77
CA SER A 285 -0.90 2.50 -2.31
C SER A 285 0.42 2.41 -3.07
N LEU A 286 0.43 2.77 -4.37
CA LEU A 286 1.56 2.54 -5.26
C LEU A 286 2.62 3.65 -5.15
N TYR A 287 3.89 3.25 -5.30
CA TYR A 287 5.05 4.14 -5.25
C TYR A 287 5.47 4.55 -6.67
N TYR A 288 4.82 5.58 -7.21
CA TYR A 288 5.14 6.12 -8.52
C TYR A 288 6.41 6.97 -8.48
N VAL A 289 7.24 6.82 -9.51
CA VAL A 289 8.47 7.58 -9.73
C VAL A 289 8.47 8.22 -11.11
N ASN A 290 9.21 9.32 -11.26
CA ASN A 290 9.30 10.02 -12.54
C ASN A 290 10.45 9.45 -13.37
N LEU A 291 10.18 8.37 -14.12
CA LEU A 291 11.07 7.83 -15.13
C LEU A 291 10.99 8.71 -16.39
N THR A 292 12.10 9.30 -16.80
CA THR A 292 12.16 10.27 -17.88
C THR A 292 12.82 9.72 -19.15
N GLY A 293 13.60 8.64 -19.03
CA GLY A 293 14.26 8.01 -20.16
C GLY A 293 14.88 6.67 -19.80
N ILE A 294 15.25 5.91 -20.81
CA ILE A 294 15.95 4.62 -20.69
C ILE A 294 17.07 4.61 -21.73
N SER A 295 18.29 4.28 -21.30
CA SER A 295 19.41 4.07 -22.21
C SER A 295 19.81 2.61 -22.24
N VAL A 296 20.22 2.14 -23.44
CA VAL A 296 20.81 0.83 -23.67
C VAL A 296 22.21 1.06 -24.22
N GLY A 297 23.22 0.71 -23.46
CA GLY A 297 24.59 1.14 -23.72
C GLY A 297 24.70 2.67 -23.70
N ARG A 298 25.17 3.25 -24.77
CA ARG A 298 25.29 4.71 -24.94
C ARG A 298 24.10 5.35 -25.66
N VAL A 299 23.11 4.55 -26.06
CA VAL A 299 22.00 5.00 -26.89
C VAL A 299 20.78 5.27 -25.99
N LEU A 300 20.31 6.52 -26.00
CA LEU A 300 18.99 6.85 -25.40
C LEU A 300 17.90 6.28 -26.31
N VAL A 301 17.09 5.40 -25.75
CA VAL A 301 15.96 4.77 -26.46
C VAL A 301 14.92 5.84 -26.82
N ARG A 302 14.60 5.96 -28.08
CA ARG A 302 13.59 6.91 -28.55
C ARG A 302 12.20 6.41 -28.19
N LEU A 303 11.54 7.11 -27.30
CA LEU A 303 10.19 6.79 -26.79
C LEU A 303 9.32 8.05 -26.84
N PRO A 304 8.05 7.93 -27.21
CA PRO A 304 7.07 8.97 -26.90
C PRO A 304 7.03 9.23 -25.39
N SER A 305 7.12 10.49 -24.98
CA SER A 305 7.23 10.88 -23.57
C SER A 305 6.04 10.43 -22.72
N GLU A 306 4.85 10.34 -23.32
CA GLU A 306 3.62 9.90 -22.70
C GLU A 306 3.65 8.44 -22.20
N LEU A 307 4.50 7.59 -22.78
CA LEU A 307 4.63 6.18 -22.38
C LEU A 307 5.37 6.00 -21.03
N LEU A 308 6.16 6.99 -20.63
CA LEU A 308 6.88 7.00 -19.35
C LEU A 308 6.22 7.95 -18.34
N SER A 309 5.53 8.98 -18.83
CA SER A 309 4.96 10.05 -18.01
C SER A 309 3.87 9.53 -17.06
N PHE A 310 3.89 10.05 -15.84
CA PHE A 310 2.84 9.79 -14.86
C PHE A 310 1.54 10.51 -15.23
N ASN A 311 0.44 9.76 -15.24
CA ASN A 311 -0.90 10.30 -15.47
C ASN A 311 -1.83 9.86 -14.32
N PRO A 312 -2.24 10.78 -13.43
CA PRO A 312 -3.09 10.45 -12.29
C PRO A 312 -4.52 10.02 -12.67
N TYR A 313 -4.97 10.34 -13.88
CA TYR A 313 -6.32 10.00 -14.36
C TYR A 313 -6.40 8.58 -14.91
N THR A 314 -5.40 8.15 -15.66
CA THR A 314 -5.34 6.80 -16.23
C THR A 314 -4.62 5.81 -15.32
N GLY A 315 -3.73 6.31 -14.45
CA GLY A 315 -2.81 5.50 -13.65
C GLY A 315 -1.55 5.08 -14.41
N ALA A 316 -1.34 5.61 -15.63
CA ALA A 316 -0.12 5.39 -16.38
C ALA A 316 1.11 5.97 -15.66
N GLY A 317 2.26 5.40 -15.94
CA GLY A 317 3.54 5.82 -15.36
C GLY A 317 4.37 4.64 -14.90
N THR A 318 5.37 4.92 -14.08
CA THR A 318 6.31 3.91 -13.57
C THR A 318 6.24 3.80 -12.06
N ILE A 319 6.16 2.57 -11.54
CA ILE A 319 6.26 2.29 -10.10
C ILE A 319 7.51 1.49 -9.77
N ILE A 320 7.98 1.62 -8.53
CA ILE A 320 8.95 0.71 -7.92
C ILE A 320 8.18 -0.28 -7.05
N ASP A 321 8.36 -1.57 -7.32
CA ASP A 321 7.62 -2.63 -6.62
C ASP A 321 8.51 -3.81 -6.25
N SER A 322 8.58 -4.11 -4.95
CA SER A 322 9.30 -5.28 -4.43
C SER A 322 8.50 -6.58 -4.57
N GLY A 323 7.18 -6.47 -4.74
CA GLY A 323 6.26 -7.60 -4.89
C GLY A 323 6.25 -8.21 -6.30
N THR A 324 6.74 -7.50 -7.32
CA THR A 324 6.90 -8.02 -8.68
C THR A 324 8.33 -8.52 -8.88
N VAL A 325 8.49 -9.67 -9.56
CA VAL A 325 9.81 -10.30 -9.76
C VAL A 325 10.56 -9.70 -10.94
N ILE A 326 9.90 -9.61 -12.10
CA ILE A 326 10.51 -9.21 -13.37
C ILE A 326 10.02 -7.82 -13.75
N THR A 327 10.93 -6.91 -14.06
CA THR A 327 10.58 -5.57 -14.59
C THR A 327 9.77 -5.71 -15.87
N ARG A 328 8.65 -5.00 -15.88
CA ARG A 328 7.71 -4.99 -16.98
C ARG A 328 7.52 -3.57 -17.50
N PHE A 329 7.60 -3.43 -18.81
CA PHE A 329 7.28 -2.20 -19.50
C PHE A 329 6.06 -2.40 -20.41
N VAL A 330 5.27 -1.35 -20.61
CA VAL A 330 4.22 -1.39 -21.63
C VAL A 330 4.82 -1.76 -22.98
N GLY A 331 4.07 -2.46 -23.85
CA GLY A 331 4.58 -3.08 -25.07
C GLY A 331 5.48 -2.19 -25.92
N PRO A 332 5.10 -0.95 -26.27
CA PRO A 332 5.94 -0.07 -27.07
C PRO A 332 7.29 0.27 -26.41
N VAL A 333 7.31 0.47 -25.09
CA VAL A 333 8.54 0.75 -24.32
C VAL A 333 9.44 -0.48 -24.30
N TYR A 334 8.88 -1.64 -23.99
CA TYR A 334 9.63 -2.90 -23.98
C TYR A 334 10.23 -3.19 -25.34
N ASN A 335 9.45 -3.10 -26.42
CA ASN A 335 9.94 -3.36 -27.78
C ASN A 335 11.11 -2.46 -28.15
N ALA A 336 11.03 -1.18 -27.84
CA ALA A 336 12.11 -0.23 -28.12
C ALA A 336 13.41 -0.57 -27.35
N ILE A 337 13.31 -0.95 -26.07
CA ILE A 337 14.45 -1.41 -25.26
C ILE A 337 15.04 -2.70 -25.85
N ARG A 338 14.19 -3.69 -26.11
CA ARG A 338 14.58 -4.98 -26.68
C ARG A 338 15.29 -4.83 -28.02
N ASP A 339 14.71 -4.05 -28.91
CA ASP A 339 15.22 -3.90 -30.26
C ASP A 339 16.58 -3.17 -30.26
N GLU A 340 16.75 -2.17 -29.38
CA GLU A 340 18.04 -1.51 -29.19
C GLU A 340 19.07 -2.43 -28.54
N PHE A 341 18.66 -3.25 -27.56
CA PHE A 341 19.53 -4.25 -26.94
C PHE A 341 20.02 -5.29 -27.95
N ARG A 342 19.12 -5.81 -28.81
CA ARG A 342 19.44 -6.79 -29.85
C ARG A 342 20.39 -6.27 -30.92
N LYS A 343 20.42 -4.96 -31.19
CA LYS A 343 21.41 -4.36 -32.11
C LYS A 343 22.84 -4.41 -31.55
N GLN A 344 22.97 -4.42 -30.22
CA GLN A 344 24.26 -4.31 -29.55
C GLN A 344 24.81 -5.67 -29.05
N VAL A 345 23.99 -6.70 -29.06
CA VAL A 345 24.37 -8.09 -28.69
C VAL A 345 24.27 -8.99 -29.91
N ARG A 346 25.22 -9.94 -30.05
CA ARG A 346 25.20 -10.90 -31.15
C ARG A 346 24.13 -11.97 -30.89
N GLY A 347 23.30 -12.22 -31.91
CA GLY A 347 22.36 -13.33 -31.97
C GLY A 347 22.98 -14.66 -32.47
N PRO A 348 22.21 -15.71 -32.55
CA PRO A 348 20.76 -15.75 -32.61
C PRO A 348 20.09 -15.54 -31.24
N PHE A 349 18.84 -15.05 -31.27
CA PHE A 349 18.03 -14.89 -30.08
C PHE A 349 16.95 -15.99 -30.01
N THR A 350 16.69 -16.46 -28.81
CA THR A 350 15.63 -17.42 -28.51
C THR A 350 14.76 -16.93 -27.35
N SER A 351 13.66 -17.61 -27.08
CA SER A 351 12.75 -17.29 -25.97
C SER A 351 12.84 -18.36 -24.89
N LEU A 352 12.79 -17.92 -23.63
CA LEU A 352 12.72 -18.78 -22.46
C LEU A 352 11.71 -18.23 -21.45
N GLY A 353 10.54 -18.87 -21.34
CA GLY A 353 9.46 -18.41 -20.50
C GLY A 353 8.97 -17.00 -20.89
N ALA A 354 9.04 -16.07 -19.96
CA ALA A 354 8.63 -14.68 -20.19
C ALA A 354 9.65 -13.82 -20.94
N PHE A 355 10.87 -14.35 -21.17
CA PHE A 355 11.96 -13.63 -21.83
C PHE A 355 12.04 -14.02 -23.28
N ASP A 356 11.92 -13.06 -24.18
CA ASP A 356 12.00 -13.26 -25.64
C ASP A 356 13.40 -12.97 -26.22
N THR A 357 14.33 -12.51 -25.39
CA THR A 357 15.67 -12.09 -25.80
C THR A 357 16.71 -12.83 -24.96
N CYS A 358 16.89 -14.10 -25.28
CA CYS A 358 17.93 -14.96 -24.73
C CYS A 358 18.99 -15.24 -25.80
N PHE A 359 20.26 -15.30 -25.40
CA PHE A 359 21.43 -15.48 -26.27
C PHE A 359 22.50 -16.30 -25.53
N GLU A 360 23.47 -16.81 -26.28
CA GLU A 360 24.58 -17.56 -25.70
C GLU A 360 25.37 -16.74 -24.68
N LYS A 361 25.60 -17.30 -23.51
CA LYS A 361 26.32 -16.66 -22.39
C LYS A 361 27.71 -16.12 -22.76
N THR A 362 28.34 -16.71 -23.75
CA THR A 362 29.64 -16.24 -24.28
C THR A 362 29.59 -14.82 -24.77
N TYR A 363 28.46 -14.28 -25.17
CA TYR A 363 28.24 -12.90 -25.60
C TYR A 363 27.86 -11.94 -24.48
N GLU A 364 27.79 -12.39 -23.23
CA GLU A 364 27.43 -11.57 -22.09
C GLU A 364 28.42 -10.42 -21.84
N THR A 365 29.70 -10.63 -22.11
CA THR A 365 30.75 -9.63 -21.90
C THR A 365 30.58 -8.38 -22.77
N VAL A 366 29.83 -8.46 -23.87
CA VAL A 366 29.52 -7.35 -24.78
C VAL A 366 28.09 -6.84 -24.61
N ALA A 367 27.33 -7.37 -23.62
CA ALA A 367 25.96 -6.92 -23.38
C ALA A 367 25.94 -5.45 -22.91
N PRO A 368 25.05 -4.61 -23.48
CA PRO A 368 24.99 -3.22 -23.14
C PRO A 368 24.42 -3.01 -21.72
N ILE A 369 24.97 -2.03 -21.03
CA ILE A 369 24.46 -1.59 -19.72
C ILE A 369 23.12 -0.88 -19.93
N ILE A 370 22.13 -1.18 -19.10
CA ILE A 370 20.84 -0.50 -19.09
C ILE A 370 20.87 0.58 -18.01
N THR A 371 20.42 1.79 -18.36
CA THR A 371 20.29 2.91 -17.42
C THR A 371 18.86 3.40 -17.42
N PHE A 372 18.26 3.46 -16.24
CA PHE A 372 16.97 4.12 -16.01
C PHE A 372 17.22 5.55 -15.55
N GLN A 373 16.73 6.51 -16.32
CA GLN A 373 16.88 7.94 -16.04
C GLN A 373 15.64 8.45 -15.32
N PHE A 374 15.82 8.86 -14.08
CA PHE A 374 14.77 9.48 -13.29
C PHE A 374 15.00 10.97 -13.14
N SER A 375 13.95 11.69 -12.76
CA SER A 375 14.13 13.08 -12.36
C SER A 375 15.04 13.17 -11.12
N GLY A 376 16.25 13.72 -11.30
CA GLY A 376 17.23 13.91 -10.23
C GLY A 376 18.22 12.77 -9.99
N LEU A 377 18.09 11.62 -10.64
CA LEU A 377 19.07 10.53 -10.56
C LEU A 377 19.01 9.61 -11.79
N ASP A 378 20.15 9.03 -12.12
CA ASP A 378 20.27 7.93 -13.07
C ASP A 378 20.63 6.64 -12.32
N LEU A 379 19.88 5.58 -12.58
CA LEU A 379 20.14 4.25 -12.09
C LEU A 379 20.81 3.42 -13.19
N VAL A 380 22.11 3.31 -13.10
CA VAL A 380 22.90 2.41 -13.95
C VAL A 380 22.79 1.01 -13.38
N LEU A 381 22.12 0.10 -14.08
CA LEU A 381 21.94 -1.27 -13.63
C LEU A 381 23.26 -2.05 -13.73
N PRO A 382 23.68 -2.73 -12.67
CA PRO A 382 24.70 -3.78 -12.79
C PRO A 382 24.27 -4.85 -13.79
N LEU A 383 25.24 -5.51 -14.43
CA LEU A 383 24.94 -6.54 -15.42
C LEU A 383 24.09 -7.68 -14.83
N GLU A 384 24.35 -8.05 -13.59
CA GLU A 384 23.56 -9.03 -12.82
C GLU A 384 22.11 -8.63 -12.59
N ASN A 385 21.77 -7.34 -12.68
CA ASN A 385 20.39 -6.84 -12.59
C ASN A 385 19.77 -6.64 -14.00
N SER A 386 20.56 -6.74 -15.06
CA SER A 386 20.11 -6.61 -16.46
C SER A 386 19.91 -7.96 -17.14
N LEU A 387 20.60 -8.98 -16.67
CA LEU A 387 20.60 -10.31 -17.25
C LEU A 387 20.17 -11.38 -16.21
N ILE A 388 19.46 -12.38 -16.70
CA ILE A 388 19.16 -13.60 -15.94
C ILE A 388 19.76 -14.80 -16.68
N HIS A 389 20.31 -15.75 -15.94
CA HIS A 389 20.97 -16.92 -16.50
C HIS A 389 20.12 -18.16 -16.31
N SER A 390 20.00 -18.95 -17.37
CA SER A 390 19.40 -20.28 -17.27
C SER A 390 20.31 -21.20 -16.42
N SER A 391 19.70 -22.00 -15.55
CA SER A 391 20.39 -23.04 -14.77
C SER A 391 20.62 -24.31 -15.58
N SER A 392 19.85 -24.54 -16.63
CA SER A 392 19.85 -25.77 -17.44
C SER A 392 20.50 -25.61 -18.80
N THR A 393 20.78 -24.39 -19.24
CA THR A 393 21.37 -24.10 -20.55
C THR A 393 22.45 -23.04 -20.45
N SER A 394 23.26 -22.87 -21.52
CA SER A 394 24.28 -21.81 -21.61
C SER A 394 23.69 -20.45 -22.00
N LEU A 395 22.42 -20.17 -21.69
CA LEU A 395 21.75 -18.95 -22.11
C LEU A 395 21.75 -17.88 -21.01
N ALA A 396 21.96 -16.65 -21.44
CA ALA A 396 21.65 -15.43 -20.70
C ALA A 396 20.48 -14.71 -21.39
N CYS A 397 19.54 -14.18 -20.62
CA CYS A 397 18.37 -13.49 -21.15
C CYS A 397 18.32 -12.04 -20.62
N LEU A 398 17.89 -11.11 -21.45
CA LEU A 398 17.52 -9.77 -20.99
C LEU A 398 16.43 -9.89 -19.91
N ALA A 399 16.72 -9.43 -18.68
CA ALA A 399 15.90 -9.64 -17.49
C ALA A 399 14.72 -8.67 -17.38
N THR A 400 14.11 -8.31 -18.50
CA THR A 400 12.89 -7.49 -18.58
C THR A 400 11.92 -8.13 -19.57
N ALA A 401 10.64 -7.81 -19.44
CA ALA A 401 9.61 -8.33 -20.31
C ALA A 401 8.51 -7.29 -20.60
N ALA A 402 7.69 -7.55 -21.61
CA ALA A 402 6.50 -6.75 -21.84
C ALA A 402 5.48 -6.96 -20.72
N SER A 403 4.74 -5.90 -20.37
CA SER A 403 3.51 -6.03 -19.60
C SER A 403 2.50 -6.89 -20.38
N PRO A 404 1.64 -7.66 -19.70
CA PRO A 404 0.59 -8.40 -20.38
C PRO A 404 -0.23 -7.49 -21.30
N ASN A 405 -0.46 -7.94 -22.51
CA ASN A 405 -1.21 -7.15 -23.49
C ASN A 405 -2.71 -7.21 -23.19
N ASN A 406 -3.16 -6.37 -22.28
CA ASN A 406 -4.57 -6.17 -21.96
C ASN A 406 -4.92 -4.68 -21.98
N VAL A 407 -6.21 -4.38 -22.04
CA VAL A 407 -6.76 -3.01 -22.17
C VAL A 407 -6.31 -2.06 -21.05
N ASN A 408 -5.83 -2.61 -19.92
CA ASN A 408 -5.44 -1.87 -18.73
C ASN A 408 -3.92 -1.83 -18.51
N SER A 409 -3.12 -2.31 -19.45
CA SER A 409 -1.64 -2.31 -19.33
C SER A 409 -1.07 -0.93 -19.64
N VAL A 410 -1.19 -0.02 -18.68
CA VAL A 410 -0.67 1.36 -18.76
C VAL A 410 0.52 1.60 -17.81
N LEU A 411 0.92 0.56 -17.06
CA LEU A 411 1.86 0.68 -15.96
C LEU A 411 3.21 0.04 -16.33
N ASN A 412 4.29 0.78 -16.12
CA ASN A 412 5.65 0.26 -16.08
C ASN A 412 6.00 -0.09 -14.64
N VAL A 413 6.64 -1.24 -14.43
CA VAL A 413 6.99 -1.74 -13.10
C VAL A 413 8.48 -2.03 -13.03
N ILE A 414 9.22 -1.31 -12.19
CA ILE A 414 10.59 -1.66 -11.83
C ILE A 414 10.53 -2.65 -10.68
N ALA A 415 10.81 -3.91 -11.01
CA ALA A 415 10.61 -5.06 -10.15
C ALA A 415 11.86 -5.42 -9.33
N ASN A 416 11.72 -6.38 -8.43
CA ASN A 416 12.75 -6.70 -7.43
C ASN A 416 14.05 -7.24 -8.03
N LEU A 417 14.03 -7.91 -9.19
CA LEU A 417 15.23 -8.39 -9.85
C LEU A 417 16.20 -7.24 -10.21
N GLN A 418 15.66 -6.09 -10.64
CA GLN A 418 16.46 -4.89 -10.94
C GLN A 418 16.87 -4.13 -9.67
N GLN A 419 16.31 -4.47 -8.52
CA GLN A 419 16.58 -3.81 -7.23
C GLN A 419 17.59 -4.55 -6.37
N GLN A 420 18.13 -5.68 -6.82
CA GLN A 420 19.16 -6.45 -6.11
C GLN A 420 20.42 -5.60 -5.88
N ASN A 421 21.00 -5.75 -4.68
CA ASN A 421 22.18 -5.00 -4.26
C ASN A 421 22.02 -3.47 -4.40
N LEU A 422 20.78 -3.02 -4.19
CA LEU A 422 20.42 -1.62 -4.09
C LEU A 422 19.68 -1.36 -2.78
N ARG A 423 20.00 -0.24 -2.14
CA ARG A 423 19.17 0.34 -1.09
C ARG A 423 18.11 1.21 -1.75
N ILE A 424 16.84 0.83 -1.61
CA ILE A 424 15.70 1.63 -2.04
C ILE A 424 15.09 2.26 -0.79
N LEU A 425 15.12 3.59 -0.71
CA LEU A 425 14.60 4.39 0.39
C LEU A 425 13.29 5.06 -0.02
N PHE A 426 12.29 4.95 0.82
CA PHE A 426 11.03 5.66 0.70
C PHE A 426 10.91 6.65 1.86
N ASP A 427 10.83 7.94 1.54
CA ASP A 427 10.51 9.03 2.44
C ASP A 427 9.16 9.60 2.04
N THR A 428 8.11 9.06 2.64
CA THR A 428 6.72 9.39 2.26
C THR A 428 6.28 10.76 2.76
N VAL A 429 6.97 11.30 3.76
CA VAL A 429 6.71 12.65 4.30
C VAL A 429 7.27 13.71 3.38
N ASN A 430 8.49 13.51 2.88
CA ASN A 430 9.14 14.45 1.96
C ASN A 430 8.89 14.11 0.49
N ASN A 431 8.05 13.12 0.19
CA ASN A 431 7.71 12.66 -1.16
C ASN A 431 8.95 12.37 -2.02
N LYS A 432 9.85 11.52 -1.51
CA LYS A 432 11.09 11.14 -2.18
C LYS A 432 11.30 9.64 -2.16
N VAL A 433 11.88 9.14 -3.25
CA VAL A 433 12.46 7.79 -3.33
C VAL A 433 13.95 7.94 -3.55
N GLY A 434 14.75 7.33 -2.69
CA GLY A 434 16.20 7.30 -2.80
C GLY A 434 16.69 5.96 -3.34
N ILE A 435 17.73 5.98 -4.18
CA ILE A 435 18.36 4.77 -4.72
C ILE A 435 19.87 4.89 -4.54
N ALA A 436 20.51 3.87 -3.96
CA ALA A 436 21.96 3.79 -3.85
C ALA A 436 22.43 2.35 -4.01
N ARG A 437 23.63 2.16 -4.54
CA ARG A 437 24.29 0.86 -4.51
C ARG A 437 24.65 0.49 -3.06
N GLU A 438 24.28 -0.71 -2.66
CA GLU A 438 24.64 -1.30 -1.38
C GLU A 438 24.71 -2.81 -1.55
N LEU A 439 25.88 -3.40 -1.29
CA LEU A 439 25.97 -4.86 -1.25
C LEU A 439 25.16 -5.37 -0.06
N CYS A 440 24.10 -6.10 -0.34
CA CYS A 440 23.19 -6.63 0.66
C CYS A 440 23.66 -8.06 1.07
N ASN A 441 24.91 -8.14 1.56
CA ASN A 441 25.58 -9.40 1.95
C ASN A 441 25.63 -9.57 3.46
#